data_9920cf62c6d1259724418ef8a562833a
#
_entry.id   9920cf62c6d1259724418ef8a562833a
#
_cell.length_a   1.000
_cell.length_b   1.000
_cell.length_c   1.000
_cell.angle_alpha   90.00
_cell.angle_beta   90.00
_cell.angle_gamma   90.00
#
_symmetry.space_group_name_H-M   'P 1'
#
loop_
_entity.id
_entity.type
_entity.pdbx_description
1 polymer ?
#
loop_
_entity_poly.entity_id
_entity_poly.type
_entity_poly.pdbx_seq_one_letter_code
_entity_poly.pdbx_strand_id
1 'polypeptide(L)'
;MQTPNRSTIRAVVFDLDGTLLDTIADLASAVNYALATHGRPVRTDGEIRSFLGNGIRRLVAEAVPEGTTASDYEAIFATFRTYYVAHCMEQTKPYEGIMPLVRHLKQDGVKMGIVSNKLQPAVTQLHEKFFAGLIDVAVGERPGIPRKPDPKSLLTAIDNLGATPETTLYVGDSEVDIATARAAGCRCVTVLWGFRDEDFLRSRYPDAHYIHRPDELLTLDFNTL
;
A
#
# COMPACT_ATOMS: atom_id res chain seq x y z
N MET A 1 -28.44 1.81 21.77
CA MET A 1 -27.77 1.69 20.45
C MET A 1 -26.93 0.42 20.53
N GLN A 2 -27.28 -0.62 19.79
CA GLN A 2 -26.47 -1.83 19.71
C GLN A 2 -25.19 -1.47 18.93
N THR A 3 -24.02 -1.69 19.54
CA THR A 3 -22.74 -1.67 18.81
C THR A 3 -22.84 -2.64 17.63
N PRO A 4 -22.46 -2.24 16.41
CA PRO A 4 -22.45 -3.15 15.27
C PRO A 4 -21.65 -4.39 15.65
N ASN A 5 -22.16 -5.55 15.27
CA ASN A 5 -21.57 -6.83 15.62
C ASN A 5 -20.21 -6.99 14.92
N ARG A 6 -19.13 -6.52 15.57
CA ARG A 6 -17.73 -6.69 15.18
C ARG A 6 -17.23 -8.14 15.28
N SER A 7 -18.14 -9.09 15.57
CA SER A 7 -17.78 -10.43 15.99
C SER A 7 -17.16 -11.34 14.93
N THR A 8 -16.97 -10.86 13.71
CA THR A 8 -16.39 -11.68 12.63
C THR A 8 -14.98 -11.27 12.19
N ILE A 9 -14.55 -10.00 12.35
CA ILE A 9 -13.21 -9.54 11.94
C ILE A 9 -12.24 -9.63 13.10
N ARG A 10 -11.17 -10.44 12.92
CA ARG A 10 -10.08 -10.64 13.88
C ARG A 10 -8.79 -9.96 13.45
N ALA A 11 -8.63 -9.73 12.16
CA ALA A 11 -7.45 -9.09 11.60
C ALA A 11 -7.82 -8.03 10.56
N VAL A 12 -7.02 -6.97 10.51
CA VAL A 12 -7.05 -5.98 9.42
C VAL A 12 -5.66 -5.93 8.81
N VAL A 13 -5.58 -6.15 7.50
CA VAL A 13 -4.35 -6.03 6.73
C VAL A 13 -4.46 -4.82 5.82
N PHE A 14 -3.47 -3.94 5.87
CA PHE A 14 -3.43 -2.70 5.09
C PHE A 14 -2.39 -2.78 3.99
N ASP A 15 -2.67 -2.14 2.84
CA ASP A 15 -1.59 -1.65 2.01
C ASP A 15 -0.86 -0.50 2.70
N LEU A 16 0.32 -0.15 2.22
CA LEU A 16 1.16 0.89 2.83
C LEU A 16 1.07 2.22 2.07
N ASP A 17 1.51 2.21 0.82
CA ASP A 17 1.65 3.42 -0.01
C ASP A 17 0.26 3.86 -0.54
N GLY A 18 -0.19 5.05 -0.20
CA GLY A 18 -1.53 5.52 -0.58
C GLY A 18 -2.65 5.08 0.38
N THR A 19 -2.37 4.18 1.31
CA THR A 19 -3.35 3.69 2.28
C THR A 19 -3.03 4.15 3.70
N LEU A 20 -1.92 3.71 4.27
CA LEU A 20 -1.44 4.13 5.58
C LEU A 20 -0.56 5.38 5.52
N LEU A 21 0.30 5.47 4.49
CA LEU A 21 1.31 6.51 4.35
C LEU A 21 1.17 7.26 3.02
N ASP A 22 1.28 8.58 3.10
CA ASP A 22 1.55 9.45 1.95
C ASP A 22 3.06 9.40 1.67
N THR A 23 3.42 8.69 0.62
CA THR A 23 4.81 8.41 0.23
C THR A 23 5.20 9.07 -1.10
N ILE A 24 4.30 9.87 -1.70
CA ILE A 24 4.52 10.44 -3.04
C ILE A 24 5.80 11.26 -3.09
N ALA A 25 6.04 12.14 -2.12
CA ALA A 25 7.14 13.08 -2.15
C ALA A 25 8.51 12.38 -2.17
N ASP A 26 8.70 11.36 -1.35
CA ASP A 26 9.96 10.59 -1.32
C ASP A 26 10.13 9.71 -2.57
N LEU A 27 9.03 9.15 -3.11
CA LEU A 27 9.05 8.41 -4.37
C LEU A 27 9.42 9.33 -5.53
N ALA A 28 8.81 10.53 -5.61
CA ALA A 28 9.09 11.52 -6.64
C ALA A 28 10.55 12.01 -6.57
N SER A 29 11.03 12.31 -5.37
CA SER A 29 12.44 12.68 -5.16
C SER A 29 13.39 11.59 -5.66
N ALA A 30 13.12 10.32 -5.35
CA ALA A 30 13.98 9.22 -5.74
C ALA A 30 13.96 8.94 -7.25
N VAL A 31 12.78 9.01 -7.89
CA VAL A 31 12.66 8.89 -9.36
C VAL A 31 13.44 10.01 -10.03
N ASN A 32 13.23 11.26 -9.62
CA ASN A 32 13.86 12.42 -10.21
C ASN A 32 15.37 12.45 -9.97
N TYR A 33 15.84 12.03 -8.79
CA TYR A 33 17.26 11.83 -8.52
C TYR A 33 17.87 10.83 -9.50
N ALA A 34 17.23 9.67 -9.70
CA ALA A 34 17.74 8.66 -10.61
C ALA A 34 17.73 9.14 -12.07
N LEU A 35 16.68 9.78 -12.52
CA LEU A 35 16.59 10.35 -13.88
C LEU A 35 17.69 11.39 -14.11
N ALA A 36 17.85 12.36 -13.20
CA ALA A 36 18.84 13.42 -13.30
C ALA A 36 20.27 12.86 -13.29
N THR A 37 20.57 11.89 -12.44
CA THR A 37 21.88 11.22 -12.36
C THR A 37 22.29 10.59 -13.70
N HIS A 38 21.30 10.12 -14.47
CA HIS A 38 21.52 9.50 -15.80
C HIS A 38 21.23 10.45 -16.96
N GLY A 39 21.16 11.78 -16.72
CA GLY A 39 20.96 12.80 -17.74
C GLY A 39 19.58 12.71 -18.45
N ARG A 40 18.57 12.17 -17.77
CA ARG A 40 17.21 12.05 -18.27
C ARG A 40 16.32 13.17 -17.71
N PRO A 41 15.29 13.61 -18.46
CA PRO A 41 14.36 14.63 -17.98
C PRO A 41 13.61 14.16 -16.74
N VAL A 42 13.45 15.05 -15.76
CA VAL A 42 12.69 14.80 -14.54
C VAL A 42 11.18 14.81 -14.83
N ARG A 43 10.40 14.23 -13.93
CA ARG A 43 8.94 14.14 -13.98
C ARG A 43 8.31 15.01 -12.92
N THR A 44 7.11 15.51 -13.20
CA THR A 44 6.27 16.22 -12.24
C THR A 44 5.66 15.24 -11.24
N ASP A 45 5.24 15.74 -10.06
CA ASP A 45 4.56 14.92 -9.04
C ASP A 45 3.27 14.30 -9.58
N GLY A 46 2.54 15.02 -10.45
CA GLY A 46 1.32 14.51 -11.10
C GLY A 46 1.60 13.32 -12.02
N GLU A 47 2.66 13.38 -12.84
CA GLU A 47 3.08 12.24 -13.66
C GLU A 47 3.47 11.06 -12.81
N ILE A 48 4.30 11.28 -11.78
CA ILE A 48 4.75 10.21 -10.88
C ILE A 48 3.57 9.57 -10.16
N ARG A 49 2.59 10.37 -9.69
CA ARG A 49 1.37 9.84 -9.08
C ARG A 49 0.62 8.89 -10.02
N SER A 50 0.52 9.23 -11.30
CA SER A 50 -0.16 8.37 -12.29
C SER A 50 0.55 7.04 -12.56
N PHE A 51 1.85 6.95 -12.29
CA PHE A 51 2.67 5.74 -12.49
C PHE A 51 2.62 4.78 -11.27
N LEU A 52 2.07 5.23 -10.13
CA LEU A 52 2.03 4.44 -8.89
C LEU A 52 0.99 3.30 -8.93
N GLY A 53 1.09 2.37 -7.99
CA GLY A 53 0.14 1.27 -7.75
C GLY A 53 0.62 -0.10 -8.26
N ASN A 54 1.48 -0.17 -9.27
CA ASN A 54 1.94 -1.42 -9.88
C ASN A 54 3.40 -1.79 -9.53
N GLY A 55 3.90 -1.27 -8.41
CA GLY A 55 5.25 -1.49 -7.91
C GLY A 55 6.31 -0.62 -8.57
N ILE A 56 7.47 -0.55 -7.90
CA ILE A 56 8.53 0.42 -8.24
C ILE A 56 9.21 0.17 -9.59
N ARG A 57 9.25 -1.09 -10.08
CA ARG A 57 9.79 -1.34 -11.42
C ARG A 57 8.95 -0.70 -12.51
N ARG A 58 7.62 -0.76 -12.36
CA ARG A 58 6.71 -0.10 -13.29
C ARG A 58 6.76 1.41 -13.15
N LEU A 59 6.81 1.93 -11.93
CA LEU A 59 7.01 3.35 -11.66
C LEU A 59 8.20 3.91 -12.45
N VAL A 60 9.38 3.27 -12.35
CA VAL A 60 10.57 3.72 -13.06
C VAL A 60 10.46 3.48 -14.56
N ALA A 61 9.83 2.38 -15.01
CA ALA A 61 9.61 2.11 -16.42
C ALA A 61 8.72 3.16 -17.11
N GLU A 62 7.68 3.63 -16.45
CA GLU A 62 6.81 4.71 -16.95
C GLU A 62 7.50 6.09 -16.86
N ALA A 63 8.44 6.26 -15.93
CA ALA A 63 9.16 7.54 -15.76
C ALA A 63 10.27 7.77 -16.78
N VAL A 64 10.93 6.71 -17.26
CA VAL A 64 12.01 6.86 -18.25
C VAL A 64 11.46 7.27 -19.63
N PRO A 65 12.24 8.00 -20.45
CA PRO A 65 11.84 8.34 -21.81
C PRO A 65 11.61 7.09 -22.68
N GLU A 66 10.68 7.21 -23.63
CA GLU A 66 10.49 6.19 -24.67
C GLU A 66 11.81 5.91 -25.40
N GLY A 67 12.06 4.66 -25.76
CA GLY A 67 13.31 4.22 -26.40
C GLY A 67 14.49 4.02 -25.45
N THR A 68 14.31 4.17 -24.13
CA THR A 68 15.36 3.83 -23.15
C THR A 68 15.73 2.34 -23.28
N THR A 69 17.03 2.05 -23.44
CA THR A 69 17.52 0.67 -23.57
C THR A 69 17.30 -0.13 -22.27
N ALA A 70 17.24 -1.45 -22.36
CA ALA A 70 17.15 -2.30 -21.17
C ALA A 70 18.32 -2.08 -20.20
N SER A 71 19.53 -1.88 -20.73
CA SER A 71 20.73 -1.59 -19.92
C SER A 71 20.62 -0.28 -19.17
N ASP A 72 20.19 0.80 -19.85
CA ASP A 72 20.00 2.12 -19.23
C ASP A 72 18.89 2.07 -18.17
N TYR A 73 17.78 1.38 -18.47
CA TYR A 73 16.69 1.19 -17.52
C TYR A 73 17.19 0.50 -16.23
N GLU A 74 17.94 -0.60 -16.33
CA GLU A 74 18.43 -1.29 -15.15
C GLU A 74 19.43 -0.44 -14.35
N ALA A 75 20.24 0.40 -15.00
CA ALA A 75 21.13 1.34 -14.33
C ALA A 75 20.34 2.44 -13.59
N ILE A 76 19.33 3.02 -14.21
CA ILE A 76 18.43 4.02 -13.60
C ILE A 76 17.67 3.37 -12.42
N PHE A 77 17.13 2.17 -12.62
CA PHE A 77 16.42 1.45 -11.57
C PHE A 77 17.32 1.11 -10.37
N ALA A 78 18.57 0.72 -10.59
CA ALA A 78 19.53 0.47 -9.51
C ALA A 78 19.81 1.76 -8.71
N THR A 79 20.01 2.90 -9.40
CA THR A 79 20.20 4.21 -8.76
C THR A 79 18.96 4.61 -7.94
N PHE A 80 17.76 4.50 -8.53
CA PHE A 80 16.50 4.72 -7.84
C PHE A 80 16.40 3.89 -6.55
N ARG A 81 16.62 2.58 -6.66
CA ARG A 81 16.47 1.66 -5.51
C ARG A 81 17.40 2.01 -4.37
N THR A 82 18.67 2.30 -4.68
CA THR A 82 19.68 2.66 -3.67
C THR A 82 19.30 3.97 -2.97
N TYR A 83 18.97 5.00 -3.74
CA TYR A 83 18.56 6.29 -3.19
C TYR A 83 17.28 6.18 -2.37
N TYR A 84 16.25 5.53 -2.93
CA TYR A 84 14.95 5.42 -2.27
C TYR A 84 15.02 4.72 -0.90
N VAL A 85 15.75 3.62 -0.78
CA VAL A 85 15.90 2.92 0.51
C VAL A 85 16.57 3.80 1.56
N ALA A 86 17.49 4.66 1.16
CA ALA A 86 18.19 5.59 2.06
C ALA A 86 17.32 6.81 2.46
N HIS A 87 16.36 7.23 1.60
CA HIS A 87 15.63 8.50 1.74
C HIS A 87 14.11 8.34 1.83
N CYS A 88 13.57 7.12 1.99
CA CYS A 88 12.12 6.84 1.95
C CYS A 88 11.33 7.34 3.17
N MET A 89 11.98 8.04 4.10
CA MET A 89 11.37 8.51 5.35
C MET A 89 11.54 10.02 5.57
N GLU A 90 11.95 10.79 4.57
CA GLU A 90 12.24 12.22 4.72
C GLU A 90 10.95 13.04 4.73
N GLN A 91 10.04 12.77 3.81
CA GLN A 91 8.78 13.48 3.64
C GLN A 91 7.55 12.58 3.84
N THR A 92 7.77 11.27 3.87
CA THR A 92 6.71 10.27 4.11
C THR A 92 6.09 10.47 5.48
N LYS A 93 4.76 10.46 5.54
CA LYS A 93 3.96 10.64 6.77
C LYS A 93 2.68 9.82 6.72
N PRO A 94 2.11 9.42 7.87
CA PRO A 94 0.77 8.84 7.92
C PRO A 94 -0.28 9.83 7.40
N TYR A 95 -1.28 9.32 6.66
CA TYR A 95 -2.46 10.13 6.34
C TYR A 95 -3.19 10.57 7.61
N GLU A 96 -3.90 11.69 7.51
CA GLU A 96 -4.70 12.19 8.62
C GLU A 96 -5.72 11.13 9.09
N GLY A 97 -5.84 10.93 10.40
CA GLY A 97 -6.74 9.92 10.98
C GLY A 97 -6.18 8.49 11.07
N ILE A 98 -5.09 8.15 10.37
CA ILE A 98 -4.51 6.78 10.39
C ILE A 98 -3.98 6.41 11.78
N MET A 99 -3.22 7.28 12.42
CA MET A 99 -2.66 6.95 13.74
C MET A 99 -3.72 6.76 14.82
N PRO A 100 -4.79 7.59 14.91
CA PRO A 100 -5.94 7.31 15.76
C PRO A 100 -6.61 5.97 15.43
N LEU A 101 -6.87 5.68 14.16
CA LEU A 101 -7.48 4.42 13.72
C LEU A 101 -6.69 3.19 14.19
N VAL A 102 -5.38 3.16 13.89
CA VAL A 102 -4.51 2.02 14.23
C VAL A 102 -4.43 1.80 15.74
N ARG A 103 -4.35 2.88 16.54
CA ARG A 103 -4.40 2.79 18.01
C ARG A 103 -5.72 2.23 18.52
N HIS A 104 -6.83 2.66 17.94
CA HIS A 104 -8.16 2.17 18.30
C HIS A 104 -8.30 0.66 18.01
N LEU A 105 -7.94 0.23 16.81
CA LEU A 105 -7.95 -1.19 16.45
C LEU A 105 -7.07 -2.03 17.37
N LYS A 106 -5.89 -1.51 17.76
CA LYS A 106 -4.99 -2.18 18.71
C LYS A 106 -5.63 -2.30 20.10
N GLN A 107 -6.30 -1.26 20.58
CA GLN A 107 -7.03 -1.28 21.88
C GLN A 107 -8.19 -2.27 21.87
N ASP A 108 -8.86 -2.43 20.74
CA ASP A 108 -9.92 -3.43 20.54
C ASP A 108 -9.38 -4.86 20.37
N GLY A 109 -8.06 -5.05 20.40
CA GLY A 109 -7.43 -6.37 20.28
C GLY A 109 -7.39 -6.92 18.85
N VAL A 110 -7.68 -6.09 17.84
CA VAL A 110 -7.62 -6.46 16.42
C VAL A 110 -6.15 -6.65 16.02
N LYS A 111 -5.84 -7.79 15.40
CA LYS A 111 -4.51 -8.05 14.83
C LYS A 111 -4.33 -7.22 13.55
N MET A 112 -3.13 -6.66 13.36
CA MET A 112 -2.90 -5.81 12.19
C MET A 112 -1.66 -6.21 11.42
N GLY A 113 -1.75 -6.13 10.08
CA GLY A 113 -0.65 -6.38 9.17
C GLY A 113 -0.53 -5.33 8.08
N ILE A 114 0.65 -5.27 7.47
CA ILE A 114 0.94 -4.49 6.25
C ILE A 114 1.33 -5.47 5.16
N VAL A 115 0.78 -5.27 3.94
CA VAL A 115 1.17 -6.01 2.73
C VAL A 115 1.32 -5.03 1.57
N SER A 116 2.54 -4.87 1.07
CA SER A 116 2.85 -3.86 0.05
C SER A 116 3.74 -4.41 -1.08
N ASN A 117 3.58 -3.85 -2.29
CA ASN A 117 4.48 -4.06 -3.43
C ASN A 117 5.78 -3.24 -3.33
N LYS A 118 5.99 -2.56 -2.21
CA LYS A 118 7.20 -1.84 -1.87
C LYS A 118 8.31 -2.80 -1.42
N LEU A 119 9.58 -2.43 -1.67
CA LEU A 119 10.74 -3.22 -1.23
C LEU A 119 10.69 -3.51 0.28
N GLN A 120 10.94 -4.76 0.67
CA GLN A 120 10.92 -5.17 2.09
C GLN A 120 11.81 -4.30 3.00
N PRO A 121 13.05 -3.89 2.63
CA PRO A 121 13.84 -3.00 3.49
C PRO A 121 13.15 -1.67 3.79
N ALA A 122 12.51 -1.05 2.79
CA ALA A 122 11.76 0.19 2.99
C ALA A 122 10.49 -0.02 3.82
N VAL A 123 9.77 -1.13 3.61
CA VAL A 123 8.62 -1.50 4.45
C VAL A 123 9.03 -1.66 5.91
N THR A 124 10.15 -2.33 6.16
CA THR A 124 10.68 -2.53 7.52
C THR A 124 10.98 -1.20 8.21
N GLN A 125 11.72 -0.31 7.54
CA GLN A 125 12.07 1.01 8.09
C GLN A 125 10.83 1.86 8.39
N LEU A 126 9.86 1.90 7.47
CA LEU A 126 8.61 2.66 7.65
C LEU A 126 7.73 2.08 8.75
N HIS A 127 7.64 0.74 8.83
CA HIS A 127 6.94 0.06 9.91
C HIS A 127 7.58 0.38 11.27
N GLU A 128 8.89 0.29 11.40
CA GLU A 128 9.61 0.61 12.63
C GLU A 128 9.42 2.07 13.04
N LYS A 129 9.47 3.00 12.08
CA LYS A 129 9.32 4.43 12.36
C LYS A 129 7.91 4.81 12.81
N PHE A 130 6.87 4.31 12.15
CA PHE A 130 5.50 4.80 12.33
C PHE A 130 4.58 3.84 13.09
N PHE A 131 4.81 2.53 13.02
CA PHE A 131 3.87 1.51 13.46
C PHE A 131 4.46 0.48 14.44
N ALA A 132 5.69 0.67 14.92
CA ALA A 132 6.29 -0.22 15.91
C ALA A 132 5.40 -0.36 17.16
N GLY A 133 5.13 -1.60 17.58
CA GLY A 133 4.24 -1.92 18.70
C GLY A 133 2.74 -1.77 18.41
N LEU A 134 2.35 -1.24 17.24
CA LEU A 134 0.96 -1.09 16.82
C LEU A 134 0.55 -2.18 15.82
N ILE A 135 1.31 -2.33 14.74
CA ILE A 135 1.05 -3.32 13.68
C ILE A 135 1.98 -4.51 13.87
N ASP A 136 1.43 -5.72 13.82
CA ASP A 136 2.12 -6.94 14.25
C ASP A 136 3.01 -7.56 13.14
N VAL A 137 2.65 -7.38 11.86
CA VAL A 137 3.31 -8.00 10.69
C VAL A 137 3.47 -6.97 9.57
N ALA A 138 4.63 -6.99 8.88
CA ALA A 138 4.86 -6.14 7.72
C ALA A 138 5.58 -6.93 6.60
N VAL A 139 4.87 -7.10 5.47
CA VAL A 139 5.32 -7.89 4.32
C VAL A 139 5.47 -6.97 3.11
N GLY A 140 6.70 -6.86 2.60
CA GLY A 140 7.03 -6.16 1.38
C GLY A 140 7.49 -7.11 0.27
N GLU A 141 7.86 -6.52 -0.88
CA GLU A 141 8.44 -7.24 -2.00
C GLU A 141 9.79 -7.84 -1.64
N ARG A 142 9.95 -9.14 -1.90
CA ARG A 142 11.20 -9.88 -1.71
C ARG A 142 11.28 -11.07 -2.68
N PRO A 143 12.49 -11.60 -2.99
CA PRO A 143 12.63 -12.77 -3.84
C PRO A 143 11.80 -13.96 -3.35
N GLY A 144 11.15 -14.66 -4.27
CA GLY A 144 10.33 -15.84 -3.97
C GLY A 144 8.90 -15.57 -3.50
N ILE A 145 8.51 -14.31 -3.31
CA ILE A 145 7.12 -13.92 -3.04
C ILE A 145 6.62 -13.09 -4.23
N PRO A 146 5.60 -13.56 -4.94
CA PRO A 146 4.96 -12.78 -6.00
C PRO A 146 4.38 -11.48 -5.47
N ARG A 147 4.35 -10.45 -6.33
CA ARG A 147 3.72 -9.17 -6.03
C ARG A 147 2.21 -9.28 -6.06
N LYS A 148 1.53 -8.40 -5.34
CA LYS A 148 0.11 -8.13 -5.57
C LYS A 148 -0.13 -7.83 -7.07
N PRO A 149 -1.18 -8.37 -7.70
CA PRO A 149 -2.37 -8.97 -7.11
C PRO A 149 -2.28 -10.48 -6.80
N ASP A 150 -1.09 -11.13 -6.86
CA ASP A 150 -0.97 -12.50 -6.35
C ASP A 150 -1.27 -12.49 -4.83
N PRO A 151 -2.16 -13.39 -4.34
CA PRO A 151 -2.61 -13.37 -2.95
C PRO A 151 -1.58 -13.87 -1.94
N LYS A 152 -0.45 -14.42 -2.38
CA LYS A 152 0.50 -15.13 -1.52
C LYS A 152 1.05 -14.26 -0.38
N SER A 153 1.36 -12.97 -0.65
CA SER A 153 1.84 -12.06 0.38
C SER A 153 0.77 -11.78 1.44
N LEU A 154 -0.49 -11.61 1.01
CA LEU A 154 -1.62 -11.38 1.90
C LEU A 154 -1.94 -12.63 2.73
N LEU A 155 -2.00 -13.81 2.11
CA LEU A 155 -2.21 -15.07 2.82
C LEU A 155 -1.10 -15.37 3.83
N THR A 156 0.17 -15.06 3.49
CA THR A 156 1.30 -15.16 4.43
C THR A 156 1.13 -14.21 5.64
N ALA A 157 0.68 -12.98 5.41
CA ALA A 157 0.43 -12.04 6.51
C ALA A 157 -0.71 -12.51 7.41
N ILE A 158 -1.79 -13.01 6.83
CA ILE A 158 -2.95 -13.56 7.55
C ILE A 158 -2.54 -14.75 8.44
N ASP A 159 -1.77 -15.67 7.90
CA ASP A 159 -1.25 -16.84 8.64
C ASP A 159 -0.38 -16.39 9.82
N ASN A 160 0.54 -15.45 9.60
CA ASN A 160 1.38 -14.88 10.66
C ASN A 160 0.59 -14.13 11.76
N LEU A 161 -0.60 -13.64 11.45
CA LEU A 161 -1.52 -13.02 12.40
C LEU A 161 -2.38 -14.05 13.17
N GLY A 162 -2.32 -15.33 12.77
CA GLY A 162 -3.18 -16.39 13.32
C GLY A 162 -4.67 -16.19 12.98
N ALA A 163 -4.95 -15.61 11.82
CA ALA A 163 -6.29 -15.33 11.30
C ALA A 163 -6.60 -16.22 10.08
N THR A 164 -7.80 -16.06 9.53
CA THR A 164 -8.21 -16.70 8.27
C THR A 164 -8.70 -15.62 7.28
N PRO A 165 -8.76 -15.89 5.97
CA PRO A 165 -9.30 -14.93 5.00
C PRO A 165 -10.70 -14.41 5.37
N GLU A 166 -11.60 -15.28 5.84
CA GLU A 166 -12.98 -14.94 6.19
C GLU A 166 -13.08 -14.02 7.40
N THR A 167 -12.06 -14.04 8.29
CA THR A 167 -11.97 -13.20 9.49
C THR A 167 -11.03 -12.01 9.31
N THR A 168 -10.54 -11.79 8.09
CA THR A 168 -9.63 -10.69 7.75
C THR A 168 -10.30 -9.68 6.85
N LEU A 169 -10.10 -8.41 7.17
CA LEU A 169 -10.40 -7.29 6.29
C LEU A 169 -9.12 -6.81 5.62
N TYR A 170 -9.13 -6.68 4.30
CA TYR A 170 -8.05 -6.04 3.57
C TYR A 170 -8.42 -4.59 3.22
N VAL A 171 -7.51 -3.67 3.43
CA VAL A 171 -7.71 -2.23 3.18
C VAL A 171 -6.62 -1.72 2.24
N GLY A 172 -7.00 -1.13 1.12
CA GLY A 172 -6.08 -0.60 0.11
C GLY A 172 -6.68 0.53 -0.70
N ASP A 173 -5.88 1.19 -1.55
CA ASP A 173 -6.30 2.36 -2.32
C ASP A 173 -6.41 2.10 -3.84
N SER A 174 -6.19 0.87 -4.30
CA SER A 174 -6.02 0.60 -5.73
C SER A 174 -6.79 -0.63 -6.22
N GLU A 175 -6.90 -0.72 -7.55
CA GLU A 175 -7.41 -1.90 -8.24
C GLU A 175 -6.59 -3.17 -7.94
N VAL A 176 -5.31 -2.99 -7.64
CA VAL A 176 -4.41 -4.10 -7.28
C VAL A 176 -4.81 -4.69 -5.94
N ASP A 177 -5.23 -3.85 -4.99
CA ASP A 177 -5.66 -4.27 -3.66
C ASP A 177 -6.99 -5.02 -3.71
N ILE A 178 -7.95 -4.49 -4.48
CA ILE A 178 -9.24 -5.16 -4.72
C ILE A 178 -9.02 -6.55 -5.31
N ALA A 179 -8.15 -6.65 -6.33
CA ALA A 179 -7.83 -7.93 -6.97
C ALA A 179 -7.11 -8.89 -6.01
N THR A 180 -6.20 -8.38 -5.17
CA THR A 180 -5.48 -9.17 -4.16
C THR A 180 -6.44 -9.76 -3.13
N ALA A 181 -7.33 -8.92 -2.59
CA ALA A 181 -8.32 -9.34 -1.60
C ALA A 181 -9.27 -10.40 -2.16
N ARG A 182 -9.78 -10.19 -3.38
CA ARG A 182 -10.62 -11.19 -4.09
C ARG A 182 -9.92 -12.51 -4.30
N ALA A 183 -8.66 -12.47 -4.75
CA ALA A 183 -7.85 -13.67 -4.97
C ALA A 183 -7.54 -14.42 -3.66
N ALA A 184 -7.44 -13.70 -2.53
CA ALA A 184 -7.21 -14.29 -1.21
C ALA A 184 -8.51 -14.75 -0.52
N GLY A 185 -9.69 -14.41 -1.04
CA GLY A 185 -10.98 -14.68 -0.39
C GLY A 185 -11.27 -13.79 0.82
N CYS A 186 -10.67 -12.59 0.86
CA CYS A 186 -10.87 -11.62 1.94
C CYS A 186 -11.94 -10.58 1.55
N ARG A 187 -12.63 -10.04 2.57
CA ARG A 187 -13.37 -8.79 2.43
C ARG A 187 -12.41 -7.64 2.16
N CYS A 188 -12.85 -6.66 1.37
CA CYS A 188 -12.03 -5.52 0.98
C CYS A 188 -12.76 -4.21 1.19
N VAL A 189 -12.04 -3.22 1.72
CA VAL A 189 -12.44 -1.82 1.74
C VAL A 189 -11.40 -1.01 0.98
N THR A 190 -11.87 -0.17 0.05
CA THR A 190 -11.02 0.69 -0.77
C THR A 190 -11.10 2.12 -0.26
N VAL A 191 -9.94 2.69 0.04
CA VAL A 191 -9.83 4.06 0.54
C VAL A 191 -9.68 5.04 -0.64
N LEU A 192 -10.31 6.22 -0.51
CA LEU A 192 -10.36 7.24 -1.57
C LEU A 192 -9.43 8.44 -1.34
N TRP A 193 -8.62 8.42 -0.28
CA TRP A 193 -7.58 9.44 -0.05
C TRP A 193 -6.22 9.08 -0.67
N GLY A 194 -6.11 7.91 -1.31
CA GLY A 194 -4.88 7.35 -1.85
C GLY A 194 -4.48 7.90 -3.23
N PHE A 195 -3.82 7.08 -4.02
CA PHE A 195 -3.23 7.48 -5.29
C PHE A 195 -4.19 7.38 -6.47
N ARG A 196 -5.20 6.53 -6.40
CA ARG A 196 -6.17 6.32 -7.48
C ARG A 196 -7.32 7.30 -7.43
N ASP A 197 -7.74 7.77 -8.59
CA ASP A 197 -8.93 8.60 -8.71
C ASP A 197 -10.21 7.78 -8.45
N GLU A 198 -11.15 8.37 -7.74
CA GLU A 198 -12.43 7.75 -7.38
C GLU A 198 -13.22 7.31 -8.62
N ASP A 199 -13.30 8.15 -9.65
CA ASP A 199 -14.03 7.84 -10.89
C ASP A 199 -13.42 6.63 -11.61
N PHE A 200 -12.09 6.51 -11.63
CA PHE A 200 -11.41 5.35 -12.16
C PHE A 200 -11.78 4.07 -11.41
N LEU A 201 -11.74 4.11 -10.09
CA LEU A 201 -12.06 2.94 -9.25
C LEU A 201 -13.52 2.53 -9.39
N ARG A 202 -14.45 3.49 -9.29
CA ARG A 202 -15.90 3.21 -9.36
C ARG A 202 -16.33 2.72 -10.73
N SER A 203 -15.72 3.20 -11.80
CA SER A 203 -16.03 2.72 -13.15
C SER A 203 -15.65 1.25 -13.38
N ARG A 204 -14.58 0.77 -12.72
CA ARG A 204 -14.08 -0.60 -12.86
C ARG A 204 -14.58 -1.57 -11.81
N TYR A 205 -14.88 -1.07 -10.60
CA TYR A 205 -15.27 -1.87 -9.45
C TYR A 205 -16.49 -1.24 -8.75
N PRO A 206 -17.63 -1.12 -9.44
CA PRO A 206 -18.83 -0.45 -8.90
C PRO A 206 -19.35 -1.11 -7.61
N ASP A 207 -19.08 -2.39 -7.42
CA ASP A 207 -19.52 -3.17 -6.27
C ASP A 207 -18.49 -3.17 -5.11
N ALA A 208 -17.34 -2.46 -5.25
CA ALA A 208 -16.37 -2.37 -4.17
C ALA A 208 -16.86 -1.41 -3.07
N HIS A 209 -16.47 -1.67 -1.84
CA HIS A 209 -16.81 -0.81 -0.72
C HIS A 209 -15.77 0.31 -0.58
N TYR A 210 -16.23 1.56 -0.58
CA TYR A 210 -15.39 2.76 -0.56
C TYR A 210 -15.59 3.57 0.71
N ILE A 211 -14.48 4.09 1.26
CA ILE A 211 -14.49 5.04 2.38
C ILE A 211 -13.62 6.25 2.05
N HIS A 212 -14.04 7.42 2.57
CA HIS A 212 -13.34 8.70 2.35
C HIS A 212 -12.45 9.11 3.52
N ARG A 213 -12.66 8.53 4.72
CA ARG A 213 -11.89 8.85 5.93
C ARG A 213 -11.60 7.58 6.74
N PRO A 214 -10.44 7.55 7.43
CA PRO A 214 -10.05 6.38 8.23
C PRO A 214 -11.03 6.01 9.34
N ASP A 215 -11.70 6.98 9.97
CA ASP A 215 -12.64 6.75 11.05
C ASP A 215 -13.91 5.98 10.61
N GLU A 216 -14.26 6.03 9.33
CA GLU A 216 -15.37 5.27 8.77
C GLU A 216 -15.17 3.75 8.93
N LEU A 217 -13.90 3.29 8.91
CA LEU A 217 -13.59 1.88 9.14
C LEU A 217 -14.08 1.36 10.49
N LEU A 218 -14.18 2.23 11.50
CA LEU A 218 -14.63 1.88 12.84
C LEU A 218 -16.16 1.68 12.94
N THR A 219 -16.91 2.18 11.97
CA THR A 219 -18.39 2.16 11.97
C THR A 219 -18.97 1.21 10.94
N LEU A 220 -18.13 0.56 10.12
CA LEU A 220 -18.58 -0.37 9.10
C LEU A 220 -19.27 -1.61 9.72
N ASP A 221 -20.37 -2.01 9.12
CA ASP A 221 -20.93 -3.34 9.34
C ASP A 221 -20.24 -4.33 8.39
N PHE A 222 -19.34 -5.11 8.93
CA PHE A 222 -18.58 -6.09 8.16
C PHE A 222 -19.43 -7.23 7.55
N ASN A 223 -20.70 -7.35 7.91
CA ASN A 223 -21.60 -8.32 7.29
C ASN A 223 -22.15 -7.84 5.95
N THR A 224 -22.00 -6.56 5.64
CA THR A 224 -22.46 -5.94 4.38
C THR A 224 -21.35 -5.81 3.32
N LEU A 225 -20.13 -6.24 3.63
CA LEU A 225 -18.94 -6.20 2.76
C LEU A 225 -18.82 -7.46 1.90
#